data_c4fbb1bc62c62d82181a0b3e1167c19f
#
_entry.id   c4fbb1bc62c62d82181a0b3e1167c19f
#
_cell.length_a   1.000
_cell.length_b   1.000
_cell.length_c   1.000
_cell.angle_alpha   90.00
_cell.angle_beta   90.00
_cell.angle_gamma   90.00
#
_symmetry.space_group_name_H-M   'P 1'
#
loop_
_entity.id
_entity.type
_entity.pdbx_description
1 polymer ?
#
loop_
_entity_poly.entity_id
_entity_poly.type
_entity_poly.pdbx_seq_one_letter_code
_entity_poly.pdbx_strand_id
1 'polypeptide(L)'
;RISAPLFVEKSSGLNDNLNGVERPVQFDIAGIPGETVEVVHSLAKWKRMALHEYGFLPGEGLYTNMNAIRRDEDLDNLHSCYVDQWDWEKVITKEDRTIETLKETVRTIFKIIKHMQHEVWYKYPNAVNHLPKEITFITSQELEDRYPDKTPKERENIITKEYGCVFLMQIGDKLASGEPHDGRAPDYDDWQLNGDILFWFENLNCALEISSMGIRVDEKSLEDQLRKAGCEDRRSLPYHRMLLEGQLPYTIGGGIGQSRLCCLLYTSPSPRDST
;
A
#
# COMPACT_ATOMS: atom_id res chain seq x y z
N ARG A 1 -12.82 4.93 14.10
CA ARG A 1 -11.97 5.95 13.47
C ARG A 1 -11.06 6.58 14.52
N ILE A 2 -9.76 6.72 14.23
CA ILE A 2 -8.81 7.43 15.08
C ILE A 2 -8.11 8.53 14.28
N SER A 3 -7.51 9.50 14.99
CA SER A 3 -6.68 10.54 14.35
C SER A 3 -5.25 10.02 14.18
N ALA A 4 -4.69 10.16 12.99
CA ALA A 4 -3.31 9.83 12.72
C ALA A 4 -2.37 11.00 12.99
N PRO A 5 -1.10 10.74 13.32
CA PRO A 5 -0.08 11.77 13.37
C PRO A 5 0.27 12.25 11.95
N LEU A 6 0.64 13.51 11.83
CA LEU A 6 1.22 14.07 10.61
C LEU A 6 2.74 13.82 10.55
N PHE A 7 3.37 13.67 11.70
CA PHE A 7 4.79 13.41 11.85
C PHE A 7 5.05 12.49 13.05
N VAL A 8 6.16 11.80 13.02
CA VAL A 8 6.61 10.88 14.09
C VAL A 8 8.07 11.16 14.44
N GLU A 9 8.48 10.74 15.63
CA GLU A 9 9.89 10.79 16.03
C GLU A 9 10.73 9.87 15.13
N LYS A 10 11.84 10.39 14.62
CA LYS A 10 12.78 9.62 13.80
C LYS A 10 13.32 8.38 14.54
N SER A 11 13.62 8.54 15.82
CA SER A 11 14.15 7.48 16.69
C SER A 11 13.17 6.33 16.95
N SER A 12 11.86 6.54 16.73
CA SER A 12 10.83 5.52 16.99
C SER A 12 10.86 4.33 16.00
N GLY A 13 11.35 4.55 14.78
CA GLY A 13 11.28 3.59 13.68
C GLY A 13 9.90 3.45 13.05
N LEU A 14 8.94 4.33 13.40
CA LEU A 14 7.55 4.27 12.91
C LEU A 14 7.37 4.80 11.49
N ASN A 15 8.23 5.72 11.04
CA ASN A 15 8.18 6.17 9.65
C ASN A 15 8.75 5.11 8.72
N ASP A 16 8.50 5.25 7.45
CA ASP A 16 9.00 4.33 6.46
C ASP A 16 9.79 5.09 5.36
N ASN A 17 10.70 4.38 4.71
CA ASN A 17 11.54 4.93 3.65
C ASN A 17 11.02 4.55 2.26
N LEU A 18 9.78 4.05 2.16
CA LEU A 18 9.20 3.56 0.90
C LEU A 18 10.08 2.48 0.25
N ASN A 19 10.82 2.83 -0.80
CA ASN A 19 11.75 1.92 -1.47
C ASN A 19 13.14 1.85 -0.79
N GLY A 20 13.34 2.59 0.32
CA GLY A 20 14.57 2.57 1.11
C GLY A 20 15.55 3.70 0.81
N VAL A 21 15.26 4.57 -0.16
CA VAL A 21 16.13 5.67 -0.60
C VAL A 21 15.50 7.05 -0.41
N GLU A 22 14.17 7.13 -0.30
CA GLU A 22 13.43 8.38 -0.16
C GLU A 22 13.69 9.03 1.20
N ARG A 23 13.93 10.32 1.16
CA ARG A 23 14.23 11.13 2.34
C ARG A 23 12.95 11.79 2.87
N PRO A 24 12.59 11.62 4.16
CA PRO A 24 11.47 12.33 4.75
C PRO A 24 11.75 13.83 4.88
N VAL A 25 10.69 14.64 4.96
CA VAL A 25 10.78 15.99 5.44
C VAL A 25 11.01 15.95 6.94
N GLN A 26 12.12 16.50 7.41
CA GLN A 26 12.55 16.50 8.80
C GLN A 26 12.57 17.92 9.37
N PHE A 27 12.24 18.05 10.65
CA PHE A 27 12.35 19.30 11.40
C PHE A 27 12.54 19.00 12.88
N ASP A 28 12.95 20.04 13.63
CA ASP A 28 13.06 20.03 15.09
C ASP A 28 11.88 20.78 15.72
N ILE A 29 11.62 20.49 16.98
CA ILE A 29 10.58 21.15 17.77
C ILE A 29 11.26 21.86 18.93
N ALA A 30 11.11 23.18 19.01
CA ALA A 30 11.77 24.01 20.02
C ALA A 30 11.48 23.57 21.48
N GLY A 31 10.29 22.99 21.72
CA GLY A 31 9.90 22.46 23.03
C GLY A 31 10.47 21.08 23.37
N ILE A 32 11.14 20.42 22.45
CA ILE A 32 11.72 19.07 22.63
C ILE A 32 13.15 19.08 22.04
N PRO A 33 14.11 19.68 22.75
CA PRO A 33 15.46 19.82 22.26
C PRO A 33 16.16 18.47 22.05
N GLY A 34 16.82 18.32 20.91
CA GLY A 34 17.60 17.12 20.56
C GLY A 34 16.82 16.03 19.84
N GLU A 35 15.50 16.18 19.70
CA GLU A 35 14.67 15.25 18.92
C GLU A 35 14.46 15.77 17.48
N THR A 36 14.52 14.85 16.53
CA THR A 36 14.15 15.10 15.15
C THR A 36 12.84 14.38 14.85
N VAL A 37 11.91 15.08 14.23
CA VAL A 37 10.64 14.50 13.76
C VAL A 37 10.59 14.48 12.24
N GLU A 38 9.85 13.53 11.72
CA GLU A 38 9.69 13.28 10.28
C GLU A 38 8.23 13.33 9.91
N VAL A 39 7.88 14.08 8.86
CA VAL A 39 6.56 13.97 8.23
C VAL A 39 6.42 12.54 7.70
N VAL A 40 5.29 11.91 7.96
CA VAL A 40 5.08 10.51 7.59
C VAL A 40 5.10 10.31 6.07
N HIS A 41 5.72 9.22 5.64
CA HIS A 41 5.61 8.68 4.28
C HIS A 41 4.47 7.67 4.18
N SER A 42 4.24 6.92 5.25
CA SER A 42 3.15 5.98 5.41
C SER A 42 2.82 5.80 6.91
N LEU A 43 1.64 5.26 7.18
CA LEU A 43 1.18 4.96 8.54
C LEU A 43 1.19 3.45 8.85
N ALA A 44 1.77 2.62 8.01
CA ALA A 44 1.68 1.16 8.14
C ALA A 44 2.15 0.67 9.53
N LYS A 45 3.34 1.09 9.95
CA LYS A 45 3.89 0.72 11.26
C LYS A 45 3.16 1.39 12.42
N TRP A 46 2.83 2.66 12.27
CA TRP A 46 2.07 3.39 13.29
C TRP A 46 0.68 2.78 13.55
N LYS A 47 -0.05 2.37 12.50
CA LYS A 47 -1.38 1.74 12.66
C LYS A 47 -1.29 0.46 13.49
N ARG A 48 -0.28 -0.38 13.21
CA ARG A 48 -0.06 -1.61 13.98
C ARG A 48 0.27 -1.31 15.45
N MET A 49 1.12 -0.30 15.70
CA MET A 49 1.42 0.18 17.05
C MET A 49 0.16 0.69 17.75
N ALA A 50 -0.66 1.49 17.08
CA ALA A 50 -1.90 2.02 17.64
C ALA A 50 -2.90 0.90 18.01
N LEU A 51 -3.01 -0.15 17.20
CA LEU A 51 -3.84 -1.33 17.55
C LEU A 51 -3.35 -2.00 18.85
N HIS A 52 -2.04 -2.10 19.04
CA HIS A 52 -1.44 -2.61 20.27
C HIS A 52 -1.75 -1.69 21.47
N GLU A 53 -1.47 -0.40 21.35
CA GLU A 53 -1.64 0.57 22.42
C GLU A 53 -3.09 0.73 22.88
N TYR A 54 -4.04 0.66 21.96
CA TYR A 54 -5.47 0.73 22.26
C TYR A 54 -6.09 -0.63 22.60
N GLY A 55 -5.33 -1.72 22.61
CA GLY A 55 -5.78 -3.05 23.01
C GLY A 55 -6.83 -3.68 22.10
N PHE A 56 -6.73 -3.49 20.78
CA PHE A 56 -7.64 -4.11 19.81
C PHE A 56 -7.47 -5.62 19.76
N LEU A 57 -8.58 -6.34 19.62
CA LEU A 57 -8.65 -7.79 19.60
C LEU A 57 -8.72 -8.34 18.15
N PRO A 58 -8.42 -9.64 17.94
CA PRO A 58 -8.60 -10.27 16.63
C PRO A 58 -9.99 -10.03 16.04
N GLY A 59 -10.03 -9.61 14.78
CA GLY A 59 -11.26 -9.23 14.08
C GLY A 59 -11.60 -7.74 14.17
N GLU A 60 -11.06 -7.02 15.13
CA GLU A 60 -11.22 -5.57 15.25
C GLU A 60 -10.17 -4.82 14.44
N GLY A 61 -10.45 -3.56 14.12
CA GLY A 61 -9.54 -2.74 13.33
C GLY A 61 -9.82 -1.25 13.47
N LEU A 62 -8.92 -0.48 12.91
CA LEU A 62 -9.02 0.97 12.85
C LEU A 62 -8.99 1.47 11.41
N TYR A 63 -9.49 2.68 11.20
CA TYR A 63 -9.25 3.45 9.99
C TYR A 63 -8.97 4.92 10.34
N THR A 64 -8.23 5.57 9.47
CA THR A 64 -7.83 6.97 9.62
C THR A 64 -7.61 7.63 8.25
N ASN A 65 -7.58 8.95 8.23
CA ASN A 65 -7.06 9.70 7.09
C ASN A 65 -5.55 9.86 7.27
N MET A 66 -4.79 9.49 6.25
CA MET A 66 -3.37 9.77 6.16
C MET A 66 -3.13 10.96 5.24
N ASN A 67 -2.26 11.85 5.68
CA ASN A 67 -1.69 12.91 4.85
C ASN A 67 -0.17 12.77 4.91
N ALA A 68 0.48 12.52 3.78
CA ALA A 68 1.92 12.29 3.70
C ALA A 68 2.56 13.30 2.73
N ILE A 69 3.85 13.57 2.96
CA ILE A 69 4.67 14.36 2.04
C ILE A 69 5.84 13.50 1.59
N ARG A 70 5.89 13.20 0.29
CA ARG A 70 6.97 12.46 -0.39
C ARG A 70 7.81 13.45 -1.18
N ARG A 71 8.82 14.03 -0.54
CA ARG A 71 9.62 15.11 -1.12
C ARG A 71 10.46 14.72 -2.33
N ASP A 72 10.81 13.45 -2.44
CA ASP A 72 11.65 12.90 -3.50
C ASP A 72 10.81 12.18 -4.58
N GLU A 73 9.48 12.39 -4.61
CA GLU A 73 8.60 11.81 -5.61
C GLU A 73 8.85 12.40 -7.00
N ASP A 74 8.93 11.55 -8.00
CA ASP A 74 8.94 11.96 -9.41
C ASP A 74 7.53 12.39 -9.83
N LEU A 75 7.33 13.70 -10.03
CA LEU A 75 6.02 14.27 -10.28
C LEU A 75 5.56 14.04 -11.72
N ASP A 76 4.38 13.44 -11.85
CA ASP A 76 3.71 13.21 -13.13
C ASP A 76 2.18 13.35 -13.01
N ASN A 77 1.43 12.83 -13.97
CA ASN A 77 -0.05 12.88 -13.94
C ASN A 77 -0.68 11.97 -12.88
N LEU A 78 0.07 11.05 -12.26
CA LEU A 78 -0.38 10.09 -11.26
C LEU A 78 0.28 10.30 -9.89
N HIS A 79 1.43 10.95 -9.85
CA HIS A 79 2.26 11.10 -8.66
C HIS A 79 2.39 12.55 -8.23
N SER A 80 2.11 12.79 -6.96
CA SER A 80 2.22 14.09 -6.31
C SER A 80 3.09 13.97 -5.07
N CYS A 81 3.78 15.04 -4.70
CA CYS A 81 4.50 15.10 -3.43
C CYS A 81 3.58 15.02 -2.21
N TYR A 82 2.31 15.38 -2.36
CA TYR A 82 1.28 15.22 -1.33
C TYR A 82 0.45 13.99 -1.62
N VAL A 83 0.30 13.12 -0.62
CA VAL A 83 -0.46 11.86 -0.72
C VAL A 83 -1.54 11.84 0.36
N ASP A 84 -2.77 11.58 -0.06
CA ASP A 84 -3.92 11.39 0.81
C ASP A 84 -4.48 9.97 0.67
N GLN A 85 -4.69 9.29 1.79
CA GLN A 85 -5.23 7.93 1.80
C GLN A 85 -6.28 7.75 2.90
N TRP A 86 -7.23 6.86 2.64
CA TRP A 86 -7.96 6.17 3.72
C TRP A 86 -7.11 4.97 4.13
N ASP A 87 -6.47 5.09 5.26
CA ASP A 87 -5.64 4.04 5.83
C ASP A 87 -6.44 3.19 6.79
N TRP A 88 -6.24 1.90 6.73
CA TRP A 88 -6.91 0.94 7.59
C TRP A 88 -5.94 -0.15 8.06
N GLU A 89 -6.25 -0.75 9.22
CA GLU A 89 -5.49 -1.85 9.79
C GLU A 89 -6.42 -2.71 10.64
N LYS A 90 -6.32 -4.03 10.55
CA LYS A 90 -7.14 -5.01 11.27
C LYS A 90 -6.27 -6.04 11.95
N VAL A 91 -6.58 -6.36 13.23
CA VAL A 91 -5.93 -7.47 13.94
C VAL A 91 -6.45 -8.79 13.39
N ILE A 92 -5.53 -9.69 13.10
CA ILE A 92 -5.79 -11.07 12.67
C ILE A 92 -5.10 -12.05 13.61
N THR A 93 -5.44 -13.32 13.53
CA THR A 93 -4.71 -14.37 14.24
C THR A 93 -3.47 -14.81 13.45
N LYS A 94 -2.60 -15.60 14.07
CA LYS A 94 -1.43 -16.15 13.39
C LYS A 94 -1.84 -17.10 12.26
N GLU A 95 -2.90 -17.84 12.47
CA GLU A 95 -3.49 -18.81 11.53
C GLU A 95 -4.07 -18.11 10.29
N ASP A 96 -4.52 -16.84 10.45
CA ASP A 96 -5.05 -16.02 9.35
C ASP A 96 -3.95 -15.47 8.43
N ARG A 97 -2.67 -15.65 8.76
CA ARG A 97 -1.54 -15.21 7.91
C ARG A 97 -1.42 -16.10 6.66
N THR A 98 -2.38 -15.99 5.76
CA THR A 98 -2.47 -16.81 4.55
C THR A 98 -2.80 -16.00 3.31
N ILE A 99 -2.43 -16.52 2.15
CA ILE A 99 -2.78 -15.95 0.84
C ILE A 99 -4.31 -15.86 0.67
N GLU A 100 -5.06 -16.80 1.22
CA GLU A 100 -6.52 -16.78 1.10
C GLU A 100 -7.14 -15.64 1.91
N THR A 101 -6.68 -15.40 3.13
CA THR A 101 -7.09 -14.24 3.93
C THR A 101 -6.82 -12.92 3.19
N LEU A 102 -5.65 -12.80 2.56
CA LEU A 102 -5.30 -11.64 1.74
C LEU A 102 -6.29 -11.49 0.57
N LYS A 103 -6.51 -12.56 -0.21
CA LYS A 103 -7.42 -12.54 -1.36
C LYS A 103 -8.88 -12.23 -0.97
N GLU A 104 -9.36 -12.76 0.14
CA GLU A 104 -10.72 -12.47 0.64
C GLU A 104 -10.88 -10.99 1.03
N THR A 105 -9.86 -10.42 1.67
CA THR A 105 -9.84 -9.00 2.00
C THR A 105 -9.84 -8.13 0.75
N VAL A 106 -9.03 -8.48 -0.25
CA VAL A 106 -8.99 -7.80 -1.55
C VAL A 106 -10.34 -7.88 -2.26
N ARG A 107 -10.98 -9.06 -2.30
CA ARG A 107 -12.33 -9.21 -2.88
C ARG A 107 -13.36 -8.34 -2.17
N THR A 108 -13.23 -8.18 -0.85
CA THR A 108 -14.12 -7.32 -0.07
C THR A 108 -13.93 -5.84 -0.44
N ILE A 109 -12.70 -5.37 -0.52
CA ILE A 109 -12.39 -4.00 -0.96
C ILE A 109 -12.88 -3.76 -2.39
N PHE A 110 -12.63 -4.69 -3.30
CA PHE A 110 -13.10 -4.59 -4.67
C PHE A 110 -14.64 -4.49 -4.77
N LYS A 111 -15.36 -5.29 -3.99
CA LYS A 111 -16.85 -5.21 -3.92
C LYS A 111 -17.32 -3.84 -3.44
N ILE A 112 -16.64 -3.25 -2.46
CA ILE A 112 -16.97 -1.90 -1.95
C ILE A 112 -16.73 -0.86 -3.06
N ILE A 113 -15.60 -0.91 -3.76
CA ILE A 113 -15.31 0.00 -4.87
C ILE A 113 -16.37 -0.14 -5.98
N LYS A 114 -16.79 -1.35 -6.32
CA LYS A 114 -17.88 -1.57 -7.26
C LYS A 114 -19.22 -1.01 -6.80
N HIS A 115 -19.52 -1.13 -5.52
CA HIS A 115 -20.72 -0.53 -4.96
C HIS A 115 -20.67 1.00 -5.07
N MET A 116 -19.54 1.61 -4.74
CA MET A 116 -19.34 3.05 -4.93
C MET A 116 -19.49 3.47 -6.38
N GLN A 117 -18.96 2.72 -7.34
CA GLN A 117 -19.18 2.96 -8.76
C GLN A 117 -20.69 2.97 -9.12
N HIS A 118 -21.42 1.98 -8.63
CA HIS A 118 -22.87 1.90 -8.87
C HIS A 118 -23.61 3.11 -8.31
N GLU A 119 -23.26 3.58 -7.11
CA GLU A 119 -23.85 4.78 -6.50
C GLU A 119 -23.53 6.05 -7.30
N VAL A 120 -22.29 6.18 -7.78
CA VAL A 120 -21.89 7.30 -8.65
C VAL A 120 -22.68 7.26 -9.96
N TRP A 121 -22.75 6.10 -10.61
CA TRP A 121 -23.50 5.93 -11.86
C TRP A 121 -25.00 6.22 -11.69
N TYR A 122 -25.61 5.79 -10.59
CA TYR A 122 -27.01 6.05 -10.31
C TYR A 122 -27.32 7.56 -10.24
N LYS A 123 -26.43 8.34 -9.66
CA LYS A 123 -26.55 9.80 -9.52
C LYS A 123 -26.11 10.56 -10.78
N TYR A 124 -25.13 10.05 -11.48
CA TYR A 124 -24.45 10.68 -12.62
C TYR A 124 -24.28 9.67 -13.77
N PRO A 125 -25.36 9.37 -14.52
CA PRO A 125 -25.34 8.31 -15.55
C PRO A 125 -24.31 8.50 -16.66
N ASN A 126 -23.81 9.71 -16.86
CA ASN A 126 -22.78 10.03 -17.85
C ASN A 126 -21.34 9.81 -17.33
N ALA A 127 -21.16 9.59 -16.04
CA ALA A 127 -19.86 9.23 -15.46
C ALA A 127 -19.68 7.71 -15.57
N VAL A 128 -19.29 7.22 -16.75
CA VAL A 128 -19.26 5.78 -17.02
C VAL A 128 -17.82 5.28 -17.03
N ASN A 129 -17.37 4.69 -15.93
CA ASN A 129 -16.24 3.76 -15.94
C ASN A 129 -16.77 2.35 -15.71
N HIS A 130 -16.57 1.46 -16.67
CA HIS A 130 -16.99 0.07 -16.54
C HIS A 130 -15.92 -0.75 -15.83
N LEU A 131 -16.01 -0.84 -14.50
CA LEU A 131 -15.17 -1.77 -13.75
C LEU A 131 -15.53 -3.22 -14.07
N PRO A 132 -14.55 -4.15 -14.11
CA PRO A 132 -14.81 -5.55 -14.43
C PRO A 132 -15.72 -6.21 -13.39
N LYS A 133 -16.25 -7.40 -13.70
CA LYS A 133 -17.12 -8.15 -12.78
C LYS A 133 -16.36 -8.66 -11.58
N GLU A 134 -15.13 -9.09 -11.79
CA GLU A 134 -14.25 -9.72 -10.80
C GLU A 134 -12.84 -9.14 -10.88
N ILE A 135 -12.10 -9.24 -9.81
CA ILE A 135 -10.68 -8.90 -9.76
C ILE A 135 -9.86 -10.15 -10.08
N THR A 136 -8.84 -9.99 -10.92
CA THR A 136 -7.90 -11.07 -11.28
C THR A 136 -6.70 -11.03 -10.34
N PHE A 137 -6.24 -12.20 -9.88
CA PHE A 137 -5.06 -12.34 -9.04
C PHE A 137 -3.90 -12.90 -9.85
N ILE A 138 -2.73 -12.28 -9.74
CA ILE A 138 -1.50 -12.71 -10.39
C ILE A 138 -0.30 -12.37 -9.49
N THR A 139 0.70 -13.23 -9.47
CA THR A 139 1.95 -12.92 -8.76
C THR A 139 2.90 -12.13 -9.66
N SER A 140 3.82 -11.40 -9.05
CA SER A 140 4.86 -10.66 -9.78
C SER A 140 5.73 -11.60 -10.63
N GLN A 141 6.00 -12.83 -10.14
CA GLN A 141 6.75 -13.83 -10.91
C GLN A 141 5.95 -14.35 -12.12
N GLU A 142 4.67 -14.72 -11.93
CA GLU A 142 3.81 -15.13 -13.05
C GLU A 142 3.72 -14.04 -14.12
N LEU A 143 3.73 -12.77 -13.71
CA LEU A 143 3.68 -11.64 -14.63
C LEU A 143 5.01 -11.47 -15.39
N GLU A 144 6.15 -11.68 -14.72
CA GLU A 144 7.46 -11.72 -15.38
C GLU A 144 7.56 -12.86 -16.37
N ASP A 145 7.13 -14.07 -15.97
CA ASP A 145 7.18 -15.26 -16.84
C ASP A 145 6.34 -15.10 -18.11
N ARG A 146 5.20 -14.38 -18.01
CA ARG A 146 4.35 -14.07 -19.19
C ARG A 146 4.98 -13.06 -20.13
N TYR A 147 5.72 -12.08 -19.59
CA TYR A 147 6.26 -10.95 -20.36
C TYR A 147 7.71 -10.65 -19.97
N PRO A 148 8.64 -11.60 -20.20
CA PRO A 148 10.02 -11.48 -19.71
C PRO A 148 10.78 -10.27 -20.30
N ASP A 149 10.46 -9.88 -21.53
CA ASP A 149 11.13 -8.76 -22.23
C ASP A 149 10.53 -7.39 -21.92
N LYS A 150 9.55 -7.32 -20.98
CA LYS A 150 8.87 -6.09 -20.62
C LYS A 150 9.34 -5.56 -19.27
N THR A 151 9.35 -4.25 -19.13
CA THR A 151 9.55 -3.61 -17.83
C THR A 151 8.38 -3.89 -16.88
N PRO A 152 8.57 -3.82 -15.55
CA PRO A 152 7.48 -3.99 -14.60
C PRO A 152 6.25 -3.15 -14.92
N LYS A 153 6.44 -1.87 -15.26
CA LYS A 153 5.34 -0.96 -15.59
C LYS A 153 4.61 -1.31 -16.89
N GLU A 154 5.33 -1.77 -17.91
CA GLU A 154 4.71 -2.29 -19.13
C GLU A 154 3.89 -3.56 -18.84
N ARG A 155 4.42 -4.46 -17.98
CA ARG A 155 3.71 -5.67 -17.56
C ARG A 155 2.39 -5.33 -16.87
N GLU A 156 2.42 -4.39 -15.92
CA GLU A 156 1.22 -3.89 -15.23
C GLU A 156 0.19 -3.32 -16.23
N ASN A 157 0.63 -2.49 -17.16
CA ASN A 157 -0.24 -1.89 -18.17
C ASN A 157 -0.89 -2.95 -19.06
N ILE A 158 -0.14 -3.96 -19.50
CA ILE A 158 -0.66 -5.03 -20.35
C ILE A 158 -1.72 -5.84 -19.61
N ILE A 159 -1.39 -6.34 -18.43
CA ILE A 159 -2.27 -7.25 -17.67
C ILE A 159 -3.53 -6.52 -17.17
N THR A 160 -3.38 -5.26 -16.74
CA THR A 160 -4.50 -4.47 -16.24
C THR A 160 -5.44 -4.05 -17.36
N LYS A 161 -4.90 -3.78 -18.57
CA LYS A 161 -5.69 -3.53 -19.77
C LYS A 161 -6.51 -4.76 -20.18
N GLU A 162 -5.92 -5.96 -20.06
CA GLU A 162 -6.58 -7.21 -20.43
C GLU A 162 -7.74 -7.55 -19.49
N TYR A 163 -7.54 -7.39 -18.17
CA TYR A 163 -8.52 -7.83 -17.16
C TYR A 163 -9.34 -6.68 -16.54
N GLY A 164 -8.99 -5.43 -16.77
CA GLY A 164 -9.64 -4.24 -16.22
C GLY A 164 -9.32 -3.97 -14.75
N CYS A 165 -9.11 -5.00 -13.94
CA CYS A 165 -8.65 -4.89 -12.56
C CYS A 165 -7.85 -6.13 -12.14
N VAL A 166 -6.69 -5.89 -11.54
CA VAL A 166 -5.76 -6.95 -11.12
C VAL A 166 -5.30 -6.68 -9.70
N PHE A 167 -5.15 -7.73 -8.89
CA PHE A 167 -4.36 -7.68 -7.68
C PHE A 167 -3.02 -8.35 -7.95
N LEU A 168 -1.98 -7.53 -8.05
CA LEU A 168 -0.61 -7.97 -8.28
C LEU A 168 0.04 -8.31 -6.94
N MET A 169 0.37 -9.58 -6.74
CA MET A 169 0.83 -10.13 -5.46
C MET A 169 2.34 -10.34 -5.40
N GLN A 170 2.86 -10.45 -4.17
CA GLN A 170 4.23 -10.86 -3.87
C GLN A 170 5.28 -9.89 -4.45
N ILE A 171 5.15 -8.63 -4.04
CA ILE A 171 6.04 -7.54 -4.44
C ILE A 171 7.08 -7.32 -3.34
N GLY A 172 8.35 -7.11 -3.72
CA GLY A 172 9.46 -6.74 -2.85
C GLY A 172 10.66 -7.69 -2.90
N ASP A 173 10.44 -8.99 -3.06
CA ASP A 173 11.54 -9.94 -3.22
C ASP A 173 12.04 -9.98 -4.68
N LYS A 174 13.26 -10.49 -4.88
CA LYS A 174 13.83 -10.68 -6.22
C LYS A 174 13.09 -11.76 -6.98
N LEU A 175 12.80 -11.48 -8.24
CA LEU A 175 12.23 -12.41 -9.19
C LEU A 175 13.33 -13.32 -9.80
N ALA A 176 12.94 -14.24 -10.67
CA ALA A 176 13.87 -15.15 -11.35
C ALA A 176 14.93 -14.42 -12.20
N SER A 177 14.63 -13.22 -12.68
CA SER A 177 15.60 -12.33 -13.35
C SER A 177 16.68 -11.79 -12.43
N GLY A 178 16.50 -11.86 -11.10
CA GLY A 178 17.40 -11.29 -10.11
C GLY A 178 17.04 -9.87 -9.64
N GLU A 179 16.05 -9.25 -10.27
CA GLU A 179 15.54 -7.93 -9.92
C GLU A 179 14.13 -8.03 -9.31
N PRO A 180 13.73 -7.16 -8.38
CA PRO A 180 12.35 -7.14 -7.89
C PRO A 180 11.40 -6.55 -8.94
N HIS A 181 10.10 -6.87 -8.83
CA HIS A 181 9.08 -6.22 -9.65
C HIS A 181 9.00 -4.71 -9.35
N ASP A 182 8.98 -4.38 -8.06
CA ASP A 182 9.01 -3.03 -7.54
C ASP A 182 9.67 -3.03 -6.15
N GLY A 183 10.13 -1.85 -5.70
CA GLY A 183 10.67 -1.68 -4.36
C GLY A 183 9.57 -1.78 -3.28
N ARG A 184 9.93 -2.38 -2.15
CA ARG A 184 9.09 -2.41 -0.94
C ARG A 184 9.96 -2.29 0.29
N ALA A 185 9.57 -1.42 1.23
CA ALA A 185 10.22 -1.40 2.53
C ALA A 185 10.14 -2.77 3.19
N PRO A 186 11.22 -3.22 3.87
CA PRO A 186 11.29 -4.58 4.40
C PRO A 186 10.54 -4.77 5.71
N ASP A 187 9.99 -3.72 6.30
CA ASP A 187 9.64 -3.69 7.71
C ASP A 187 8.16 -3.42 8.04
N TYR A 188 7.27 -3.55 7.04
CA TYR A 188 5.83 -3.53 7.31
C TYR A 188 5.05 -4.63 6.60
N ASP A 189 5.08 -4.78 5.28
CA ASP A 189 4.39 -5.87 4.59
C ASP A 189 5.27 -7.10 4.43
N ASP A 190 4.70 -8.28 4.69
CA ASP A 190 5.31 -9.54 4.30
C ASP A 190 5.29 -9.63 2.76
N TRP A 191 6.47 -9.72 2.13
CA TRP A 191 6.60 -9.72 0.68
C TRP A 191 5.93 -10.92 0.00
N GLN A 192 5.65 -11.98 0.75
CA GLN A 192 4.89 -13.12 0.25
C GLN A 192 3.37 -12.97 0.42
N LEU A 193 2.92 -11.98 1.20
CA LEU A 193 1.53 -11.78 1.60
C LEU A 193 1.06 -10.33 1.38
N ASN A 194 1.55 -9.69 0.33
CA ASN A 194 1.21 -8.32 -0.04
C ASN A 194 0.78 -8.21 -1.51
N GLY A 195 0.38 -7.04 -1.90
CA GLY A 195 0.14 -6.69 -3.30
C GLY A 195 -0.59 -5.37 -3.47
N ASP A 196 -0.80 -5.03 -4.74
CA ASP A 196 -1.41 -3.80 -5.18
C ASP A 196 -2.66 -4.04 -6.00
N ILE A 197 -3.72 -3.29 -5.72
CA ILE A 197 -4.95 -3.26 -6.54
C ILE A 197 -4.73 -2.25 -7.66
N LEU A 198 -4.64 -2.74 -8.88
CA LEU A 198 -4.44 -1.97 -10.10
C LEU A 198 -5.73 -1.97 -10.92
N PHE A 199 -6.19 -0.80 -11.34
CA PHE A 199 -7.30 -0.65 -12.28
C PHE A 199 -6.79 -0.10 -13.60
N TRP A 200 -7.38 -0.55 -14.72
CA TRP A 200 -7.15 0.09 -16.00
C TRP A 200 -7.81 1.47 -16.02
N PHE A 201 -7.04 2.50 -16.27
CA PHE A 201 -7.49 3.88 -16.33
C PHE A 201 -7.42 4.40 -17.78
N GLU A 202 -8.56 4.36 -18.45
CA GLU A 202 -8.64 4.68 -19.89
C GLU A 202 -8.20 6.11 -20.21
N ASN A 203 -8.49 7.07 -19.35
CA ASN A 203 -8.16 8.47 -19.58
C ASN A 203 -6.66 8.73 -19.79
N LEU A 204 -5.81 7.97 -19.11
CA LEU A 204 -4.36 8.04 -19.25
C LEU A 204 -3.77 6.81 -19.97
N ASN A 205 -4.62 5.86 -20.36
CA ASN A 205 -4.21 4.61 -21.02
C ASN A 205 -3.12 3.85 -20.26
N CYS A 206 -3.30 3.71 -18.93
CA CYS A 206 -2.33 3.07 -18.04
C CYS A 206 -3.00 2.32 -16.88
N ALA A 207 -2.22 1.48 -16.20
CA ALA A 207 -2.59 0.92 -14.90
C ALA A 207 -2.55 2.02 -13.84
N LEU A 208 -3.59 2.09 -13.01
CA LEU A 208 -3.70 3.00 -11.88
C LEU A 208 -3.76 2.20 -10.59
N GLU A 209 -2.74 2.30 -9.76
CA GLU A 209 -2.73 1.74 -8.42
C GLU A 209 -3.69 2.53 -7.52
N ILE A 210 -4.69 1.84 -6.98
CA ILE A 210 -5.67 2.41 -6.06
C ILE A 210 -5.34 2.10 -4.61
N SER A 211 -4.77 0.93 -4.35
CA SER A 211 -4.47 0.48 -2.99
C SER A 211 -3.26 -0.42 -2.98
N SER A 212 -2.33 -0.14 -2.06
CA SER A 212 -1.30 -1.07 -1.64
C SER A 212 -1.67 -1.64 -0.27
N MET A 213 -1.53 -2.96 -0.09
CA MET A 213 -1.93 -3.64 1.13
C MET A 213 -1.21 -4.96 1.34
N GLY A 214 -1.19 -5.43 2.58
CA GLY A 214 -0.60 -6.72 2.89
C GLY A 214 -0.91 -7.20 4.31
N ILE A 215 -0.66 -8.48 4.54
CA ILE A 215 -0.47 -9.03 5.86
C ILE A 215 0.91 -8.57 6.32
N ARG A 216 0.96 -8.01 7.53
CA ARG A 216 2.21 -7.42 8.03
C ARG A 216 3.22 -8.50 8.39
N VAL A 217 4.50 -8.14 8.33
CA VAL A 217 5.59 -9.05 8.73
C VAL A 217 5.35 -9.64 10.13
N ASP A 218 5.71 -10.91 10.29
CA ASP A 218 5.95 -11.52 11.58
C ASP A 218 7.44 -11.43 11.96
N GLU A 219 7.81 -12.00 13.09
CA GLU A 219 9.17 -12.00 13.60
C GLU A 219 10.17 -12.58 12.59
N LYS A 220 9.77 -13.67 11.91
CA LYS A 220 10.60 -14.39 10.96
C LYS A 220 10.73 -13.66 9.63
N SER A 221 9.62 -13.21 9.06
CA SER A 221 9.63 -12.48 7.79
C SER A 221 10.31 -11.13 7.92
N LEU A 222 10.15 -10.44 9.07
CA LEU A 222 10.90 -9.21 9.35
C LEU A 222 12.41 -9.46 9.32
N GLU A 223 12.90 -10.47 10.04
CA GLU A 223 14.35 -10.78 10.06
C GLU A 223 14.89 -11.08 8.68
N ASP A 224 14.17 -11.91 7.91
CA ASP A 224 14.58 -12.30 6.56
C ASP A 224 14.61 -11.08 5.63
N GLN A 225 13.57 -10.25 5.67
CA GLN A 225 13.45 -9.07 4.81
C GLN A 225 14.46 -7.98 5.16
N LEU A 226 14.72 -7.72 6.45
CA LEU A 226 15.77 -6.78 6.88
C LEU A 226 17.15 -7.22 6.36
N ARG A 227 17.46 -8.52 6.45
CA ARG A 227 18.71 -9.08 5.94
C ARG A 227 18.81 -8.95 4.41
N LYS A 228 17.75 -9.28 3.67
CA LYS A 228 17.72 -9.17 2.19
C LYS A 228 17.86 -7.72 1.74
N ALA A 229 17.31 -6.77 2.49
CA ALA A 229 17.40 -5.34 2.21
C ALA A 229 18.67 -4.68 2.75
N GLY A 230 19.51 -5.38 3.53
CA GLY A 230 20.72 -4.82 4.15
C GLY A 230 20.44 -3.75 5.22
N CYS A 231 19.29 -3.85 5.91
CA CYS A 231 18.81 -2.89 6.92
C CYS A 231 18.73 -3.50 8.32
N GLU A 232 19.64 -4.41 8.66
CA GLU A 232 19.62 -5.16 9.93
C GLU A 232 19.83 -4.28 11.17
N ASP A 233 20.42 -3.11 11.01
CA ASP A 233 20.55 -2.08 12.03
C ASP A 233 19.21 -1.62 12.61
N ARG A 234 18.13 -1.67 11.80
CA ARG A 234 16.76 -1.31 12.23
C ARG A 234 16.21 -2.19 13.35
N ARG A 235 16.78 -3.39 13.59
CA ARG A 235 16.39 -4.28 14.68
C ARG A 235 16.44 -3.59 16.05
N SER A 236 17.34 -2.62 16.22
CA SER A 236 17.52 -1.86 17.47
C SER A 236 16.46 -0.79 17.71
N LEU A 237 15.69 -0.40 16.68
CA LEU A 237 14.67 0.62 16.82
C LEU A 237 13.48 0.11 17.65
N PRO A 238 12.81 0.97 18.42
CA PRO A 238 11.75 0.57 19.35
C PRO A 238 10.65 -0.28 18.70
N TYR A 239 10.09 0.16 17.58
CA TYR A 239 9.05 -0.59 16.86
C TYR A 239 9.51 -2.00 16.45
N HIS A 240 10.70 -2.10 15.83
CA HIS A 240 11.23 -3.38 15.35
C HIS A 240 11.53 -4.35 16.47
N ARG A 241 12.08 -3.85 17.58
CA ARG A 241 12.33 -4.65 18.78
C ARG A 241 11.03 -5.21 19.36
N MET A 242 9.99 -4.39 19.54
CA MET A 242 8.69 -4.86 20.03
C MET A 242 8.10 -5.95 19.12
N LEU A 243 8.26 -5.82 17.80
CA LEU A 243 7.80 -6.82 16.86
C LEU A 243 8.57 -8.12 17.01
N LEU A 244 9.91 -8.07 17.03
CA LEU A 244 10.78 -9.25 17.19
C LEU A 244 10.59 -9.96 18.53
N GLU A 245 10.20 -9.24 19.57
CA GLU A 245 9.85 -9.78 20.91
C GLU A 245 8.41 -10.33 20.98
N GLY A 246 7.66 -10.30 19.87
CA GLY A 246 6.29 -10.81 19.80
C GLY A 246 5.26 -9.99 20.58
N GLN A 247 5.54 -8.70 20.83
CA GLN A 247 4.64 -7.83 21.59
C GLN A 247 3.53 -7.22 20.72
N LEU A 248 3.73 -7.12 19.40
CA LEU A 248 2.76 -6.51 18.50
C LEU A 248 1.77 -7.55 17.94
N PRO A 249 0.49 -7.20 17.73
CA PRO A 249 -0.49 -8.11 17.14
C PRO A 249 -0.13 -8.44 15.69
N TYR A 250 -0.55 -9.60 15.20
CA TYR A 250 -0.57 -9.89 13.77
C TYR A 250 -1.68 -9.07 13.13
N THR A 251 -1.38 -8.45 11.99
CA THR A 251 -2.31 -7.53 11.35
C THR A 251 -2.29 -7.66 9.82
N ILE A 252 -3.40 -7.25 9.21
CA ILE A 252 -3.53 -6.98 7.78
C ILE A 252 -3.96 -5.53 7.64
N GLY A 253 -3.39 -4.82 6.67
CA GLY A 253 -3.74 -3.42 6.47
C GLY A 253 -3.30 -2.88 5.13
N GLY A 254 -3.69 -1.64 4.85
CA GLY A 254 -3.38 -0.96 3.61
C GLY A 254 -3.81 0.49 3.62
N GLY A 255 -3.58 1.13 2.49
CA GLY A 255 -4.05 2.47 2.19
C GLY A 255 -4.80 2.49 0.86
N ILE A 256 -5.88 3.24 0.80
CA ILE A 256 -6.64 3.50 -0.43
C ILE A 256 -6.44 4.96 -0.79
N GLY A 257 -5.86 5.24 -1.95
CA GLY A 257 -5.62 6.60 -2.42
C GLY A 257 -6.94 7.33 -2.66
N GLN A 258 -7.23 8.38 -1.87
CA GLN A 258 -8.50 9.11 -1.94
C GLN A 258 -8.65 9.80 -3.30
N SER A 259 -7.67 10.60 -3.68
CA SER A 259 -7.67 11.32 -4.95
C SER A 259 -7.69 10.37 -6.15
N ARG A 260 -6.90 9.28 -6.10
CA ARG A 260 -6.86 8.26 -7.17
C ARG A 260 -8.20 7.55 -7.33
N LEU A 261 -8.86 7.16 -6.23
CA LEU A 261 -10.19 6.52 -6.29
C LEU A 261 -11.26 7.48 -6.81
N CYS A 262 -11.21 8.75 -6.40
CA CYS A 262 -12.08 9.78 -6.96
C CYS A 262 -11.88 9.91 -8.47
N CYS A 263 -10.64 9.99 -8.95
CA CYS A 263 -10.34 10.05 -10.39
C CYS A 263 -10.88 8.81 -11.12
N LEU A 264 -10.63 7.61 -10.60
CA LEU A 264 -11.12 6.37 -11.20
C LEU A 264 -12.65 6.34 -11.38
N LEU A 265 -13.40 6.81 -10.38
CA LEU A 265 -14.86 6.71 -10.36
C LEU A 265 -15.57 7.89 -11.03
N TYR A 266 -14.92 9.05 -11.13
CA TYR A 266 -15.55 10.31 -11.48
C TYR A 266 -15.08 10.89 -12.82
N THR A 267 -13.88 10.51 -13.28
CA THR A 267 -13.30 11.05 -14.51
C THR A 267 -13.77 10.21 -15.70
N SER A 268 -14.51 10.81 -16.61
CA SER A 268 -14.84 10.23 -17.91
C SER A 268 -14.04 10.90 -19.03
N PRO A 269 -13.73 10.21 -20.13
CA PRO A 269 -13.11 10.84 -21.31
C PRO A 269 -13.95 12.04 -21.76
N SER A 270 -13.29 13.18 -22.02
CA SER A 270 -13.98 14.31 -22.63
C SER A 270 -14.47 13.93 -24.04
N PRO A 271 -15.68 14.35 -24.44
CA PRO A 271 -16.11 14.16 -25.84
C PRO A 271 -15.15 14.75 -26.90
N ARG A 272 -14.21 15.60 -26.47
CA ARG A 272 -13.16 16.19 -27.33
C ARG A 272 -11.95 15.28 -27.50
N ASP A 273 -11.80 14.26 -26.66
CA ASP A 273 -10.66 13.33 -26.70
C ASP A 273 -10.94 12.09 -27.58
N SER A 274 -12.10 12.04 -28.22
CA SER A 274 -12.55 10.94 -29.08
C SER A 274 -12.42 11.22 -30.60
N THR A 275 -11.61 12.22 -30.98
CA THR A 275 -11.32 12.54 -32.39
C THR A 275 -9.88 12.24 -32.77
#